data_8a836a61382a4ac81b7a7e10f4c6814a
#
_entry.id   8a836a61382a4ac81b7a7e10f4c6814a
#
_cell.length_a   1.000
_cell.length_b   1.000
_cell.length_c   1.000
_cell.angle_alpha   90.00
_cell.angle_beta   90.00
_cell.angle_gamma   90.00
#
_symmetry.space_group_name_H-M   'P 1'
#
loop_
_entity.id
_entity.type
_entity.pdbx_description
1 polymer ?
#
loop_
_entity_poly.entity_id
_entity_poly.type
_entity_poly.pdbx_seq_one_letter_code
_entity_poly.pdbx_strand_id
1 'polypeptide(L)'
;EESLRPLIDRIRTSLDHTAFTYEVVFVDDGSTDGSAAVLEELHASGSNIKVIQFRRNFGKAAAYTAGFAEADGNIIITMDADLQDDPAEIPALVAKLEEGFDLVSGWKQKRHDPLGKTVPSKFFNWVTGRVSGIDIHDFNCGLKAYRSDVTRDVKIYGELHRYIPVLANLEGYRVSEIPVQHHARQFGSTKYGWGRLFKGFLDLLTVMYLGRYMGRPLHLFGALGLVLGGLGLLINGYIATLWLRTG
;
A
#
# COMPACT_ATOMS: atom_id res chain seq x y z
N GLU A 1 13.76 -6.28 -15.65
CA GLU A 1 14.09 -7.44 -16.53
C GLU A 1 14.80 -8.53 -15.74
N GLU A 2 15.96 -8.27 -15.19
CA GLU A 2 16.87 -9.24 -14.57
C GLU A 2 16.28 -9.99 -13.36
N SER A 3 15.33 -9.41 -12.65
CA SER A 3 14.70 -9.98 -11.44
C SER A 3 13.57 -10.97 -11.73
N LEU A 4 12.96 -10.95 -12.92
CA LEU A 4 11.72 -11.66 -13.21
C LEU A 4 11.88 -13.19 -13.20
N ARG A 5 12.91 -13.71 -13.89
CA ARG A 5 13.19 -15.16 -13.92
C ARG A 5 13.57 -15.70 -12.53
N PRO A 6 14.52 -15.07 -11.79
CA PRO A 6 14.82 -15.52 -10.42
C PRO A 6 13.62 -15.45 -9.48
N LEU A 7 12.71 -14.48 -9.67
CA LEU A 7 11.51 -14.36 -8.85
C LEU A 7 10.58 -15.57 -9.05
N ILE A 8 10.27 -15.91 -10.31
CA ILE A 8 9.39 -17.05 -10.60
C ILE A 8 10.00 -18.36 -10.09
N ASP A 9 11.31 -18.54 -10.21
CA ASP A 9 12.00 -19.72 -9.71
C ASP A 9 11.92 -19.83 -8.17
N ARG A 10 12.07 -18.71 -7.45
CA ARG A 10 11.87 -18.67 -5.99
C ARG A 10 10.42 -18.96 -5.60
N ILE A 11 9.43 -18.41 -6.32
CA ILE A 11 8.01 -18.69 -6.09
C ILE A 11 7.73 -20.19 -6.26
N ARG A 12 8.18 -20.78 -7.35
CA ARG A 12 8.05 -22.23 -7.62
C ARG A 12 8.70 -23.05 -6.50
N THR A 13 9.95 -22.75 -6.16
CA THR A 13 10.65 -23.45 -5.08
C THR A 13 9.91 -23.37 -3.73
N SER A 14 9.26 -22.24 -3.45
CA SER A 14 8.55 -22.02 -2.19
C SER A 14 7.18 -22.70 -2.15
N LEU A 15 6.52 -22.89 -3.30
CA LEU A 15 5.12 -23.33 -3.36
C LEU A 15 4.95 -24.75 -3.91
N ASP A 16 5.84 -25.27 -4.76
CA ASP A 16 5.69 -26.60 -5.40
C ASP A 16 5.69 -27.76 -4.39
N HIS A 17 6.21 -27.54 -3.17
CA HIS A 17 6.18 -28.50 -2.09
C HIS A 17 4.99 -28.36 -1.13
N THR A 18 4.11 -27.41 -1.40
CA THR A 18 2.88 -27.16 -0.64
C THR A 18 1.67 -27.83 -1.30
N ALA A 19 0.56 -27.91 -0.58
CA ALA A 19 -0.72 -28.36 -1.14
C ALA A 19 -1.48 -27.24 -1.90
N PHE A 20 -0.88 -26.06 -2.06
CA PHE A 20 -1.53 -24.94 -2.72
C PHE A 20 -1.52 -25.10 -4.23
N THR A 21 -2.66 -24.80 -4.86
CA THR A 21 -2.70 -24.46 -6.28
C THR A 21 -2.51 -22.96 -6.40
N TYR A 22 -1.69 -22.50 -7.34
CA TYR A 22 -1.40 -21.07 -7.47
C TYR A 22 -1.29 -20.62 -8.93
N GLU A 23 -1.58 -19.37 -9.14
CA GLU A 23 -1.28 -18.61 -10.35
C GLU A 23 -0.38 -17.43 -10.01
N VAL A 24 0.33 -16.92 -11.00
CA VAL A 24 1.15 -15.70 -10.88
C VAL A 24 0.65 -14.68 -11.89
N VAL A 25 0.22 -13.52 -11.39
CA VAL A 25 -0.22 -12.40 -12.23
C VAL A 25 0.85 -11.32 -12.19
N PHE A 26 1.61 -11.18 -13.27
CA PHE A 26 2.53 -10.07 -13.43
C PHE A 26 1.81 -8.85 -14.00
N VAL A 27 2.04 -7.69 -13.39
CA VAL A 27 1.56 -6.40 -13.91
C VAL A 27 2.77 -5.54 -14.23
N ASP A 28 3.01 -5.33 -15.52
CA ASP A 28 4.05 -4.45 -16.03
C ASP A 28 3.49 -3.02 -16.19
N ASP A 29 3.93 -2.13 -15.33
CA ASP A 29 3.49 -0.73 -15.30
C ASP A 29 4.27 0.14 -16.33
N GLY A 30 4.33 -0.34 -17.57
CA GLY A 30 4.92 0.36 -18.69
C GLY A 30 6.45 0.41 -18.66
N SER A 31 7.09 -0.72 -18.43
CA SER A 31 8.55 -0.85 -18.49
C SER A 31 9.07 -0.49 -19.89
N THR A 32 10.25 0.11 -19.93
CA THR A 32 10.93 0.52 -21.17
C THR A 32 12.18 -0.30 -21.48
N ASP A 33 12.45 -1.32 -20.67
CA ASP A 33 13.54 -2.30 -20.83
C ASP A 33 13.01 -3.61 -21.44
N GLY A 34 13.81 -4.68 -21.41
CA GLY A 34 13.43 -5.99 -21.92
C GLY A 34 12.38 -6.75 -21.08
N SER A 35 11.79 -6.15 -20.05
CA SER A 35 10.83 -6.83 -19.16
C SER A 35 9.65 -7.43 -19.91
N ALA A 36 9.10 -6.72 -20.90
CA ALA A 36 7.96 -7.19 -21.70
C ALA A 36 8.27 -8.52 -22.40
N ALA A 37 9.42 -8.64 -23.03
CA ALA A 37 9.83 -9.86 -23.74
C ALA A 37 10.01 -11.04 -22.76
N VAL A 38 10.64 -10.79 -21.60
CA VAL A 38 10.80 -11.82 -20.56
C VAL A 38 9.45 -12.28 -20.00
N LEU A 39 8.51 -11.37 -19.79
CA LEU A 39 7.17 -11.71 -19.30
C LEU A 39 6.38 -12.52 -20.34
N GLU A 40 6.50 -12.20 -21.63
CA GLU A 40 5.87 -12.96 -22.71
C GLU A 40 6.43 -14.40 -22.78
N GLU A 41 7.72 -14.58 -22.66
CA GLU A 41 8.35 -15.90 -22.58
C GLU A 41 7.89 -16.69 -21.34
N LEU A 42 7.80 -16.04 -20.17
CA LEU A 42 7.31 -16.67 -18.94
C LEU A 42 5.84 -17.09 -19.08
N HIS A 43 5.00 -16.26 -19.68
CA HIS A 43 3.60 -16.60 -19.98
C HIS A 43 3.51 -17.80 -20.90
N ALA A 44 4.31 -17.85 -21.96
CA ALA A 44 4.34 -18.98 -22.90
C ALA A 44 4.86 -20.29 -22.26
N SER A 45 5.66 -20.20 -21.20
CA SER A 45 6.28 -21.36 -20.53
C SER A 45 5.37 -22.06 -19.52
N GLY A 46 4.22 -21.48 -19.12
CA GLY A 46 3.35 -22.06 -18.11
C GLY A 46 1.94 -21.46 -18.11
N SER A 47 0.92 -22.32 -18.05
CA SER A 47 -0.49 -21.91 -18.06
C SER A 47 -0.95 -21.18 -16.78
N ASN A 48 -0.14 -21.22 -15.72
CA ASN A 48 -0.42 -20.56 -14.45
C ASN A 48 0.20 -19.16 -14.33
N ILE A 49 0.75 -18.61 -15.43
CA ILE A 49 1.33 -17.27 -15.46
C ILE A 49 0.46 -16.39 -16.36
N LYS A 50 -0.09 -15.33 -15.78
CA LYS A 50 -0.82 -14.26 -16.47
C LYS A 50 0.04 -13.00 -16.53
N VAL A 51 -0.10 -12.21 -17.59
CA VAL A 51 0.64 -10.95 -17.76
C VAL A 51 -0.31 -9.85 -18.18
N ILE A 52 -0.29 -8.75 -17.42
CA ILE A 52 -0.97 -7.50 -17.75
C ILE A 52 0.10 -6.47 -18.08
N GLN A 53 0.05 -5.90 -19.28
CA GLN A 53 0.99 -4.88 -19.71
C GLN A 53 0.29 -3.54 -19.92
N PHE A 54 0.76 -2.51 -19.22
CA PHE A 54 0.26 -1.15 -19.39
C PHE A 54 0.98 -0.44 -20.54
N ARG A 55 0.25 0.41 -21.25
CA ARG A 55 0.82 1.21 -22.35
C ARG A 55 1.81 2.28 -21.89
N ARG A 56 1.74 2.68 -20.61
CA ARG A 56 2.64 3.63 -19.95
C ARG A 56 2.58 3.42 -18.45
N ASN A 57 3.44 4.07 -17.69
CA ASN A 57 3.37 4.07 -16.23
C ASN A 57 2.10 4.79 -15.75
N PHE A 58 1.22 4.06 -15.04
CA PHE A 58 0.00 4.53 -14.38
C PHE A 58 0.14 4.53 -12.86
N GLY A 59 1.23 3.94 -12.34
CA GLY A 59 1.55 3.88 -10.93
C GLY A 59 1.04 2.62 -10.22
N LYS A 60 1.63 2.37 -9.06
CA LYS A 60 1.47 1.13 -8.30
C LYS A 60 0.01 0.83 -7.91
N ALA A 61 -0.81 1.86 -7.64
CA ALA A 61 -2.23 1.66 -7.32
C ALA A 61 -3.02 1.08 -8.49
N ALA A 62 -2.76 1.57 -9.72
CA ALA A 62 -3.37 1.04 -10.93
C ALA A 62 -2.93 -0.42 -11.18
N ALA A 63 -1.65 -0.72 -10.95
CA ALA A 63 -1.12 -2.07 -11.07
C ALA A 63 -1.80 -3.04 -10.07
N TYR A 64 -1.97 -2.66 -8.81
CA TYR A 64 -2.73 -3.45 -7.84
C TYR A 64 -4.18 -3.66 -8.28
N THR A 65 -4.86 -2.59 -8.72
CA THR A 65 -6.26 -2.70 -9.17
C THR A 65 -6.41 -3.68 -10.33
N ALA A 66 -5.53 -3.61 -11.32
CA ALA A 66 -5.54 -4.52 -12.47
C ALA A 66 -5.23 -5.96 -12.06
N GLY A 67 -4.19 -6.16 -11.22
CA GLY A 67 -3.82 -7.48 -10.72
C GLY A 67 -4.93 -8.11 -9.88
N PHE A 68 -5.57 -7.35 -9.00
CA PHE A 68 -6.71 -7.83 -8.20
C PHE A 68 -7.93 -8.21 -9.03
N ALA A 69 -8.20 -7.47 -10.11
CA ALA A 69 -9.30 -7.78 -11.01
C ALA A 69 -9.08 -9.05 -11.84
N GLU A 70 -7.84 -9.40 -12.12
CA GLU A 70 -7.45 -10.56 -12.92
C GLU A 70 -7.21 -11.83 -12.09
N ALA A 71 -6.99 -11.67 -10.79
CA ALA A 71 -6.67 -12.77 -9.90
C ALA A 71 -7.92 -13.61 -9.57
N ASP A 72 -7.85 -14.94 -9.80
CA ASP A 72 -8.93 -15.89 -9.55
C ASP A 72 -8.82 -16.59 -8.18
N GLY A 73 -7.68 -16.45 -7.49
CA GLY A 73 -7.41 -17.13 -6.23
C GLY A 73 -8.32 -16.67 -5.07
N ASN A 74 -8.63 -17.58 -4.14
CA ASN A 74 -9.33 -17.26 -2.89
C ASN A 74 -8.47 -16.42 -1.93
N ILE A 75 -7.16 -16.61 -2.02
CA ILE A 75 -6.14 -15.84 -1.31
C ILE A 75 -5.26 -15.17 -2.35
N ILE A 76 -5.06 -13.88 -2.21
CA ILE A 76 -4.24 -13.08 -3.10
C ILE A 76 -3.00 -12.62 -2.35
N ILE A 77 -1.83 -12.83 -2.93
CA ILE A 77 -0.55 -12.38 -2.38
C ILE A 77 -0.02 -11.26 -3.28
N THR A 78 0.34 -10.13 -2.70
CA THR A 78 1.08 -9.08 -3.41
C THR A 78 2.54 -9.12 -3.05
N MET A 79 3.41 -8.84 -4.02
CA MET A 79 4.86 -8.83 -3.86
C MET A 79 5.50 -7.88 -4.85
N ASP A 80 6.60 -7.23 -4.47
CA ASP A 80 7.40 -6.43 -5.39
C ASP A 80 8.35 -7.34 -6.20
N ALA A 81 8.49 -7.08 -7.51
CA ALA A 81 9.30 -7.91 -8.39
C ALA A 81 10.82 -7.61 -8.34
N ASP A 82 11.30 -6.91 -7.30
CA ASP A 82 12.69 -6.48 -7.13
C ASP A 82 13.55 -7.43 -6.27
N LEU A 83 13.01 -8.61 -5.93
CA LEU A 83 13.64 -9.66 -5.11
C LEU A 83 13.97 -9.22 -3.66
N GLN A 84 13.40 -8.12 -3.18
CA GLN A 84 13.57 -7.70 -1.79
C GLN A 84 12.66 -8.46 -0.82
N ASP A 85 11.48 -8.86 -1.28
CA ASP A 85 10.55 -9.72 -0.54
C ASP A 85 10.86 -11.19 -0.81
N ASP A 86 10.70 -12.06 0.20
CA ASP A 86 10.99 -13.49 0.09
C ASP A 86 9.72 -14.31 -0.12
N PRO A 87 9.57 -15.02 -1.27
CA PRO A 87 8.43 -15.90 -1.49
C PRO A 87 8.29 -17.05 -0.46
N ALA A 88 9.36 -17.42 0.23
CA ALA A 88 9.33 -18.43 1.29
C ALA A 88 8.43 -18.03 2.48
N GLU A 89 8.10 -16.75 2.63
CA GLU A 89 7.19 -16.26 3.66
C GLU A 89 5.70 -16.45 3.32
N ILE A 90 5.37 -16.81 2.07
CA ILE A 90 3.97 -16.97 1.60
C ILE A 90 3.20 -18.00 2.46
N PRO A 91 3.71 -19.19 2.76
CA PRO A 91 2.96 -20.16 3.58
C PRO A 91 2.63 -19.62 4.98
N ALA A 92 3.53 -18.86 5.59
CA ALA A 92 3.32 -18.26 6.92
C ALA A 92 2.25 -17.17 6.87
N LEU A 93 2.22 -16.35 5.81
CA LEU A 93 1.16 -15.35 5.60
C LEU A 93 -0.21 -16.01 5.41
N VAL A 94 -0.28 -17.11 4.64
CA VAL A 94 -1.52 -17.87 4.43
C VAL A 94 -1.98 -18.49 5.74
N ALA A 95 -1.09 -19.13 6.50
CA ALA A 95 -1.42 -19.71 7.80
C ALA A 95 -1.99 -18.65 8.77
N LYS A 96 -1.42 -17.43 8.75
CA LYS A 96 -1.93 -16.32 9.56
C LYS A 96 -3.33 -15.85 9.14
N LEU A 97 -3.64 -15.84 7.83
CA LEU A 97 -5.01 -15.59 7.35
C LEU A 97 -6.00 -16.65 7.85
N GLU A 98 -5.57 -17.91 7.93
CA GLU A 98 -6.41 -19.02 8.40
C GLU A 98 -6.75 -18.94 9.90
N GLU A 99 -5.97 -18.19 10.70
CA GLU A 99 -6.34 -17.84 12.08
C GLU A 99 -7.58 -16.93 12.18
N GLY A 100 -8.16 -16.54 11.04
CA GLY A 100 -9.37 -15.73 10.94
C GLY A 100 -9.12 -14.25 10.68
N PHE A 101 -7.96 -13.90 10.12
CA PHE A 101 -7.69 -12.57 9.57
C PHE A 101 -8.09 -12.51 8.09
N ASP A 102 -8.33 -11.30 7.60
CA ASP A 102 -8.74 -11.06 6.21
C ASP A 102 -7.61 -10.42 5.40
N LEU A 103 -6.71 -9.71 6.07
CA LEU A 103 -5.48 -9.14 5.52
C LEU A 103 -4.32 -9.35 6.49
N VAL A 104 -3.20 -9.85 5.97
CA VAL A 104 -1.95 -9.99 6.73
C VAL A 104 -0.82 -9.25 6.00
N SER A 105 -0.21 -8.28 6.66
CA SER A 105 0.94 -7.53 6.12
C SER A 105 2.25 -8.15 6.59
N GLY A 106 3.27 -8.14 5.73
CA GLY A 106 4.62 -8.42 6.19
C GLY A 106 5.17 -7.25 7.02
N TRP A 107 5.90 -7.57 8.11
CA TRP A 107 6.65 -6.61 8.91
C TRP A 107 8.14 -6.79 8.74
N LYS A 108 8.80 -5.87 8.05
CA LYS A 108 10.25 -5.86 7.83
C LYS A 108 10.98 -5.40 9.09
N GLN A 109 11.18 -6.31 10.07
CA GLN A 109 11.84 -5.99 11.34
C GLN A 109 13.29 -5.55 11.15
N LYS A 110 14.04 -6.29 10.35
CA LYS A 110 15.44 -5.99 10.03
C LYS A 110 15.48 -5.37 8.62
N ARG A 111 15.59 -4.05 8.57
CA ARG A 111 15.72 -3.32 7.30
C ARG A 111 17.19 -3.08 6.99
N HIS A 112 17.60 -3.45 5.79
CA HIS A 112 18.94 -3.13 5.24
C HIS A 112 18.97 -1.77 4.54
N ASP A 113 17.94 -0.93 4.75
CA ASP A 113 17.85 0.41 4.17
C ASP A 113 18.66 1.46 4.94
N PRO A 114 19.19 2.51 4.27
CA PRO A 114 19.88 3.62 4.92
C PRO A 114 18.99 4.35 5.95
N LEU A 115 19.60 4.88 7.03
CA LEU A 115 18.92 5.60 8.12
C LEU A 115 18.02 6.74 7.62
N GLY A 116 18.43 7.45 6.56
CA GLY A 116 17.65 8.52 5.94
C GLY A 116 16.30 8.10 5.35
N LYS A 117 16.08 6.79 5.14
CA LYS A 117 14.79 6.22 4.72
C LYS A 117 14.03 5.59 5.88
N THR A 118 14.74 4.99 6.81
CA THR A 118 14.14 4.22 7.92
C THR A 118 13.44 5.13 8.92
N VAL A 119 14.03 6.28 9.28
CA VAL A 119 13.45 7.20 10.25
C VAL A 119 12.15 7.85 9.75
N PRO A 120 12.09 8.42 8.52
CA PRO A 120 10.82 8.94 7.99
C PRO A 120 9.74 7.88 7.84
N SER A 121 10.11 6.64 7.45
CA SER A 121 9.17 5.53 7.34
C SER A 121 8.60 5.10 8.69
N LYS A 122 9.43 5.04 9.75
CA LYS A 122 8.95 4.74 11.11
C LYS A 122 8.00 5.81 11.64
N PHE A 123 8.33 7.09 11.43
CA PHE A 123 7.45 8.19 11.80
C PHE A 123 6.11 8.12 11.07
N PHE A 124 6.14 7.89 9.76
CA PHE A 124 4.95 7.70 8.95
C PHE A 124 4.08 6.53 9.46
N ASN A 125 4.68 5.37 9.70
CA ASN A 125 3.97 4.20 10.20
C ASN A 125 3.36 4.47 11.59
N TRP A 126 4.10 5.12 12.50
CA TRP A 126 3.60 5.48 13.82
C TRP A 126 2.40 6.43 13.74
N VAL A 127 2.48 7.49 12.92
CA VAL A 127 1.34 8.41 12.72
C VAL A 127 0.15 7.67 12.14
N THR A 128 0.37 6.86 11.10
CA THR A 128 -0.69 6.09 10.43
C THR A 128 -1.37 5.12 11.41
N GLY A 129 -0.61 4.35 12.18
CA GLY A 129 -1.14 3.44 13.19
C GLY A 129 -1.95 4.16 14.26
N ARG A 130 -1.40 5.29 14.79
CA ARG A 130 -2.08 6.09 15.82
C ARG A 130 -3.41 6.68 15.35
N VAL A 131 -3.46 7.07 14.08
CA VAL A 131 -4.63 7.73 13.49
C VAL A 131 -5.68 6.71 13.02
N SER A 132 -5.24 5.60 12.43
CA SER A 132 -6.13 4.54 11.94
C SER A 132 -6.65 3.61 13.04
N GLY A 133 -5.97 3.58 14.19
CA GLY A 133 -6.29 2.65 15.28
C GLY A 133 -5.90 1.20 15.00
N ILE A 134 -5.06 0.95 13.99
CA ILE A 134 -4.58 -0.39 13.62
C ILE A 134 -3.20 -0.61 14.24
N ASP A 135 -3.04 -1.74 14.90
CA ASP A 135 -1.77 -2.13 15.52
C ASP A 135 -0.91 -2.96 14.55
N ILE A 136 -0.34 -2.29 13.54
CA ILE A 136 0.67 -2.85 12.65
C ILE A 136 1.87 -1.90 12.54
N HIS A 137 3.06 -2.47 12.39
CA HIS A 137 4.33 -1.73 12.35
C HIS A 137 4.75 -1.29 10.96
N ASP A 138 4.31 -2.00 9.90
CA ASP A 138 4.73 -1.69 8.53
C ASP A 138 3.58 -1.63 7.52
N PHE A 139 3.06 -0.44 7.29
CA PHE A 139 2.02 -0.20 6.27
C PHE A 139 2.57 -0.28 4.84
N ASN A 140 3.88 -0.07 4.66
CA ASN A 140 4.51 0.06 3.35
C ASN A 140 5.11 -1.25 2.80
N CYS A 141 5.03 -2.36 3.52
CA CYS A 141 5.51 -3.64 3.03
C CYS A 141 4.77 -4.02 1.72
N GLY A 142 5.51 -4.44 0.68
CA GLY A 142 4.92 -4.94 -0.57
C GLY A 142 4.30 -6.31 -0.42
N LEU A 143 4.91 -7.14 0.44
CA LEU A 143 4.47 -8.50 0.70
C LEU A 143 3.27 -8.50 1.65
N LYS A 144 2.10 -8.82 1.12
CA LYS A 144 0.83 -8.92 1.86
C LYS A 144 -0.01 -10.06 1.34
N ALA A 145 -0.81 -10.66 2.22
CA ALA A 145 -1.82 -11.65 1.88
C ALA A 145 -3.22 -11.10 2.16
N TYR A 146 -4.15 -11.39 1.29
CA TYR A 146 -5.53 -10.94 1.33
C TYR A 146 -6.49 -12.09 1.06
N ARG A 147 -7.65 -12.12 1.72
CA ARG A 147 -8.80 -12.83 1.18
C ARG A 147 -9.33 -12.09 -0.04
N SER A 148 -9.83 -12.82 -1.04
CA SER A 148 -10.29 -12.22 -2.31
C SER A 148 -11.38 -11.16 -2.12
N ASP A 149 -12.22 -11.28 -1.09
CA ASP A 149 -13.26 -10.28 -0.78
C ASP A 149 -12.65 -8.92 -0.44
N VAL A 150 -11.54 -8.88 0.31
CA VAL A 150 -10.83 -7.64 0.63
C VAL A 150 -10.41 -6.91 -0.64
N THR A 151 -9.88 -7.63 -1.63
CA THR A 151 -9.38 -7.02 -2.88
C THR A 151 -10.49 -6.54 -3.81
N ARG A 152 -11.71 -7.08 -3.68
CA ARG A 152 -12.90 -6.63 -4.40
C ARG A 152 -13.49 -5.36 -3.80
N ASP A 153 -13.54 -5.27 -2.47
CA ASP A 153 -14.21 -4.19 -1.77
C ASP A 153 -13.32 -2.95 -1.62
N VAL A 154 -12.03 -3.15 -1.37
CA VAL A 154 -11.10 -2.04 -1.15
C VAL A 154 -10.77 -1.32 -2.46
N LYS A 155 -11.16 -0.06 -2.57
CA LYS A 155 -10.88 0.79 -3.73
C LYS A 155 -9.54 1.50 -3.59
N ILE A 156 -8.63 1.22 -4.52
CA ILE A 156 -7.26 1.74 -4.51
C ILE A 156 -7.10 2.72 -5.68
N TYR A 157 -6.68 3.95 -5.39
CA TYR A 157 -6.36 4.97 -6.39
C TYR A 157 -5.25 5.90 -5.87
N GLY A 158 -4.60 6.63 -6.76
CA GLY A 158 -3.49 7.53 -6.42
C GLY A 158 -2.34 6.79 -5.74
N GLU A 159 -1.94 7.23 -4.56
CA GLU A 159 -0.88 6.59 -3.75
C GLU A 159 -1.47 5.72 -2.60
N LEU A 160 -2.77 5.43 -2.60
CA LEU A 160 -3.46 4.74 -1.51
C LEU A 160 -3.06 3.27 -1.36
N HIS A 161 -2.28 2.72 -2.28
CA HIS A 161 -1.74 1.36 -2.16
C HIS A 161 -0.97 1.12 -0.84
N ARG A 162 -0.45 2.18 -0.20
CA ARG A 162 0.22 2.11 1.12
C ARG A 162 -0.75 1.95 2.26
N TYR A 163 -1.99 2.38 2.05
CA TYR A 163 -3.04 2.42 3.07
C TYR A 163 -4.04 1.28 2.92
N ILE A 164 -3.77 0.28 2.07
CA ILE A 164 -4.66 -0.89 1.92
C ILE A 164 -5.05 -1.50 3.26
N PRO A 165 -4.12 -1.69 4.25
CA PRO A 165 -4.52 -2.19 5.56
C PRO A 165 -5.51 -1.28 6.29
N VAL A 166 -5.35 0.04 6.15
CA VAL A 166 -6.27 1.04 6.74
C VAL A 166 -7.63 0.98 6.06
N LEU A 167 -7.64 0.96 4.73
CA LEU A 167 -8.88 0.88 3.95
C LEU A 167 -9.64 -0.41 4.24
N ALA A 168 -8.94 -1.55 4.32
CA ALA A 168 -9.55 -2.83 4.69
C ALA A 168 -10.16 -2.78 6.10
N ASN A 169 -9.46 -2.21 7.07
CA ASN A 169 -9.99 -2.07 8.43
C ASN A 169 -11.21 -1.15 8.49
N LEU A 170 -11.26 -0.10 7.67
CA LEU A 170 -12.42 0.80 7.57
C LEU A 170 -13.66 0.10 7.00
N GLU A 171 -13.47 -0.86 6.10
CA GLU A 171 -14.53 -1.75 5.59
C GLU A 171 -14.93 -2.87 6.59
N GLY A 172 -14.25 -2.94 7.74
CA GLY A 172 -14.54 -3.90 8.80
C GLY A 172 -13.73 -5.20 8.75
N TYR A 173 -12.76 -5.31 7.87
CA TYR A 173 -11.87 -6.47 7.75
C TYR A 173 -10.84 -6.52 8.87
N ARG A 174 -10.51 -7.74 9.30
CA ARG A 174 -9.53 -8.01 10.36
C ARG A 174 -8.12 -8.01 9.78
N VAL A 175 -7.31 -7.05 10.23
CA VAL A 175 -5.93 -6.86 9.76
C VAL A 175 -4.94 -7.36 10.80
N SER A 176 -3.87 -8.02 10.35
CA SER A 176 -2.74 -8.47 11.17
C SER A 176 -1.42 -8.28 10.43
N GLU A 177 -0.32 -8.57 11.10
CA GLU A 177 1.01 -8.63 10.48
C GLU A 177 1.82 -9.81 11.00
N ILE A 178 2.82 -10.24 10.24
CA ILE A 178 3.86 -11.17 10.68
C ILE A 178 5.24 -10.62 10.32
N PRO A 179 6.27 -10.91 11.12
CA PRO A 179 7.64 -10.63 10.74
C PRO A 179 8.02 -11.39 9.48
N VAL A 180 8.64 -10.68 8.52
CA VAL A 180 9.12 -11.27 7.27
C VAL A 180 10.56 -10.89 6.99
N GLN A 181 11.28 -11.75 6.27
CA GLN A 181 12.63 -11.47 5.83
C GLN A 181 12.62 -10.41 4.72
N HIS A 182 13.61 -9.54 4.74
CA HIS A 182 13.81 -8.51 3.73
C HIS A 182 15.25 -8.55 3.23
N HIS A 183 15.40 -8.78 1.94
CA HIS A 183 16.70 -8.84 1.30
C HIS A 183 17.16 -7.47 0.81
N ALA A 184 18.47 -7.28 0.75
CA ALA A 184 19.03 -6.10 0.10
C ALA A 184 18.66 -6.10 -1.40
N ARG A 185 18.37 -4.93 -1.95
CA ARG A 185 18.07 -4.79 -3.37
C ARG A 185 19.25 -5.27 -4.21
N GLN A 186 19.00 -6.19 -5.14
CA GLN A 186 20.00 -6.75 -6.03
C GLN A 186 20.07 -5.99 -7.36
N PHE A 187 18.93 -5.47 -7.85
CA PHE A 187 18.81 -4.81 -9.15
C PHE A 187 18.06 -3.47 -9.03
N GLY A 188 18.39 -2.53 -9.93
CA GLY A 188 17.73 -1.24 -10.05
C GLY A 188 18.19 -0.16 -9.05
N SER A 189 17.79 1.08 -9.30
CA SER A 189 18.11 2.25 -8.49
C SER A 189 16.90 2.82 -7.76
N THR A 190 17.15 3.44 -6.61
CA THR A 190 16.07 4.01 -5.78
C THR A 190 15.72 5.42 -6.25
N LYS A 191 14.48 5.67 -6.64
CA LYS A 191 13.94 7.00 -6.98
C LYS A 191 13.28 7.65 -5.75
N TYR A 192 14.02 7.94 -4.68
CA TYR A 192 13.48 8.59 -3.47
C TYR A 192 13.69 10.11 -3.49
N GLY A 193 12.61 10.89 -3.22
CA GLY A 193 12.65 12.34 -3.05
C GLY A 193 11.82 12.81 -1.84
N TRP A 194 12.20 13.94 -1.22
CA TRP A 194 11.56 14.56 -0.04
C TRP A 194 10.06 14.89 -0.26
N GLY A 195 9.66 15.23 -1.49
CA GLY A 195 8.26 15.49 -1.85
C GLY A 195 7.30 14.33 -1.57
N ARG A 196 7.83 13.12 -1.41
CA ARG A 196 7.04 11.91 -1.14
C ARG A 196 6.49 11.85 0.29
N LEU A 197 7.20 12.46 1.26
CA LEU A 197 6.71 12.56 2.65
C LEU A 197 5.50 13.48 2.75
N PHE A 198 5.57 14.64 2.08
CA PHE A 198 4.44 15.58 2.06
C PHE A 198 3.22 14.98 1.34
N LYS A 199 3.43 14.31 0.20
CA LYS A 199 2.36 13.57 -0.49
C LYS A 199 1.76 12.49 0.41
N GLY A 200 2.58 11.69 1.09
CA GLY A 200 2.11 10.66 2.03
C GLY A 200 1.28 11.24 3.17
N PHE A 201 1.62 12.42 3.69
CA PHE A 201 0.82 13.10 4.70
C PHE A 201 -0.56 13.54 4.15
N LEU A 202 -0.60 14.11 2.94
CA LEU A 202 -1.87 14.47 2.29
C LEU A 202 -2.73 13.25 1.99
N ASP A 203 -2.10 12.14 1.58
CA ASP A 203 -2.79 10.85 1.36
C ASP A 203 -3.39 10.32 2.66
N LEU A 204 -2.67 10.45 3.80
CA LEU A 204 -3.18 10.07 5.12
C LEU A 204 -4.42 10.89 5.48
N LEU A 205 -4.39 12.22 5.26
CA LEU A 205 -5.56 13.08 5.47
C LEU A 205 -6.74 12.64 4.59
N THR A 206 -6.46 12.24 3.35
CA THR A 206 -7.47 11.71 2.42
C THR A 206 -8.10 10.44 2.97
N VAL A 207 -7.29 9.48 3.43
CA VAL A 207 -7.79 8.22 4.01
C VAL A 207 -8.60 8.46 5.28
N MET A 208 -8.16 9.37 6.14
CA MET A 208 -8.91 9.77 7.33
C MET A 208 -10.27 10.39 6.98
N TYR A 209 -10.30 11.27 5.97
CA TYR A 209 -11.52 11.87 5.48
C TYR A 209 -12.48 10.82 4.93
N LEU A 210 -11.98 9.92 4.07
CA LEU A 210 -12.78 8.83 3.50
C LEU A 210 -13.36 7.92 4.59
N GLY A 211 -12.56 7.51 5.57
CA GLY A 211 -13.02 6.57 6.59
C GLY A 211 -13.96 7.18 7.63
N ARG A 212 -13.80 8.45 7.98
CA ARG A 212 -14.51 9.04 9.10
C ARG A 212 -15.56 10.09 8.72
N TYR A 213 -15.35 10.78 7.61
CA TYR A 213 -16.15 11.95 7.26
C TYR A 213 -16.84 11.86 5.89
N MET A 214 -16.58 10.83 5.07
CA MET A 214 -17.22 10.71 3.76
C MET A 214 -18.75 10.66 3.85
N GLY A 215 -19.29 9.96 4.86
CA GLY A 215 -20.74 9.93 5.12
C GLY A 215 -21.28 11.16 5.82
N ARG A 216 -20.43 12.04 6.38
CA ARG A 216 -20.83 13.22 7.17
C ARG A 216 -19.86 14.38 6.99
N PRO A 217 -19.68 14.90 5.76
CA PRO A 217 -18.69 15.94 5.45
C PRO A 217 -18.93 17.24 6.22
N LEU A 218 -20.17 17.55 6.50
CA LEU A 218 -20.53 18.77 7.25
C LEU A 218 -19.97 18.78 8.68
N HIS A 219 -19.75 17.62 9.32
CA HIS A 219 -19.16 17.58 10.66
C HIS A 219 -17.70 18.10 10.65
N LEU A 220 -16.93 17.82 9.60
CA LEU A 220 -15.56 18.33 9.46
C LEU A 220 -15.55 19.78 8.99
N PHE A 221 -16.15 20.04 7.83
CA PHE A 221 -16.08 21.35 7.19
C PHE A 221 -16.91 22.40 7.95
N GLY A 222 -18.04 22.02 8.52
CA GLY A 222 -18.86 22.89 9.37
C GLY A 222 -18.17 23.30 10.66
N ALA A 223 -17.54 22.33 11.36
CA ALA A 223 -16.77 22.63 12.56
C ALA A 223 -15.59 23.57 12.25
N LEU A 224 -14.82 23.29 11.18
CA LEU A 224 -13.72 24.13 10.73
C LEU A 224 -14.21 25.52 10.34
N GLY A 225 -15.32 25.61 9.60
CA GLY A 225 -15.93 26.87 9.18
C GLY A 225 -16.41 27.71 10.37
N LEU A 226 -17.01 27.08 11.39
CA LEU A 226 -17.42 27.78 12.63
C LEU A 226 -16.21 28.33 13.40
N VAL A 227 -15.12 27.54 13.52
CA VAL A 227 -13.90 28.00 14.19
C VAL A 227 -13.26 29.16 13.43
N LEU A 228 -13.08 29.04 12.12
CA LEU A 228 -12.47 30.09 11.29
C LEU A 228 -13.37 31.35 11.22
N GLY A 229 -14.68 31.18 11.11
CA GLY A 229 -15.63 32.27 11.13
C GLY A 229 -15.63 32.99 12.48
N GLY A 230 -15.63 32.25 13.60
CA GLY A 230 -15.51 32.81 14.95
C GLY A 230 -14.21 33.61 15.14
N LEU A 231 -13.07 33.07 14.72
CA LEU A 231 -11.78 33.79 14.75
C LEU A 231 -11.82 35.06 13.87
N GLY A 232 -12.42 34.96 12.67
CA GLY A 232 -12.60 36.11 11.79
C GLY A 232 -13.44 37.21 12.44
N LEU A 233 -14.54 36.86 13.10
CA LEU A 233 -15.38 37.81 13.82
C LEU A 233 -14.64 38.47 15.00
N LEU A 234 -13.85 37.70 15.76
CA LEU A 234 -13.03 38.23 16.85
C LEU A 234 -11.98 39.25 16.34
N ILE A 235 -11.29 38.92 15.26
CA ILE A 235 -10.29 39.83 14.65
C ILE A 235 -10.97 41.10 14.14
N ASN A 236 -12.11 40.99 13.44
CA ASN A 236 -12.84 42.15 12.95
C ASN A 236 -13.36 43.02 14.10
N GLY A 237 -13.88 42.39 15.18
CA GLY A 237 -14.30 43.09 16.37
C GLY A 237 -13.14 43.85 17.03
N TYR A 238 -11.96 43.21 17.12
CA TYR A 238 -10.75 43.87 17.63
C TYR A 238 -10.34 45.06 16.76
N ILE A 239 -10.29 44.92 15.46
CA ILE A 239 -9.96 46.01 14.52
C ILE A 239 -10.95 47.17 14.65
N ALA A 240 -12.26 46.85 14.72
CA ALA A 240 -13.32 47.86 14.91
C ALA A 240 -13.13 48.64 16.23
N THR A 241 -12.77 47.96 17.33
CA THR A 241 -12.49 48.65 18.61
C THR A 241 -11.26 49.53 18.55
N LEU A 242 -10.19 49.11 17.84
CA LEU A 242 -9.02 49.92 17.58
C LEU A 242 -9.38 51.18 16.79
N TRP A 243 -10.13 51.02 15.72
CA TRP A 243 -10.54 52.15 14.86
C TRP A 243 -11.40 53.15 15.64
N LEU A 244 -12.31 52.70 16.48
CA LEU A 244 -13.11 53.56 17.34
C LEU A 244 -12.29 54.30 18.42
N ARG A 245 -11.11 53.77 18.82
CA ARG A 245 -10.21 54.40 19.83
C ARG A 245 -9.17 55.33 19.26
N THR A 246 -8.74 55.05 18.01
CA THR A 246 -7.63 55.79 17.36
C THR A 246 -8.09 56.75 16.28
N GLY A 247 -9.36 56.64 15.85
CA GLY A 247 -10.15 57.51 15.02
C GLY A 247 -9.78 57.80 13.75
#